data_94c65e33d125aacc8a8d40d08fdd4cea
#
_entry.id   94c65e33d125aacc8a8d40d08fdd4cea
#
_cell.length_a   1.000
_cell.length_b   1.000
_cell.length_c   1.000
_cell.angle_alpha   90.00
_cell.angle_beta   90.00
_cell.angle_gamma   90.00
#
_symmetry.space_group_name_H-M   'P 1'
#
loop_
_entity.id
_entity.type
_entity.pdbx_description
1 polymer ?
#
loop_
_entity_poly.entity_id
_entity_poly.type
_entity_poly.pdbx_seq_one_letter_code
_entity_poly.pdbx_strand_id
1 'polypeptide(L)'
;MIQDVLILGGGTAGFFMAASLKTHHPRLRVRVVRSPTLGIIGVGEGSTTDLLRFIHGFLNVPPAEFYRAVQPSLKLGIKFLWGKEDYHYTFSGALRQKLEPSGLPIGFACGGTLADADAVTSLMAAGKVFPRSPDGPWPAVNPTVGYHIENAELVAWLEGHAAKLGIEVIDGDLASVEQAGGEIQALHLKDGQRLAADFFVDASGFRAELIGKALGTPFSSYADSLFCDKAVVGGWARTSEPILPYTTAETMDAGWAWQIEHPRRINRGYVYCSKFISDAEAEAEFRAKNPKVGPTRVVPFVPGRYAHQWVGNVFAVGNAAGFVEPLEATSLLCIAHECRFLTIAFTEGGLRRNNSMRETTDRLCGRLWDEIRDFLAVHYRFNRRADTPFWRHCRDHVALHGAQRLVEFYQENGPTFCLEVELLSPAQSIFQLEGFWLHLLAMGVPHGRADRLTPAEQAQWSALRATHRAVAERGMTVEETLRVLHDPRWRWTPGFYKDVV
;
A
#
# COMPACT_ATOMS: atom_id res chain seq x y z
N MET A 1 -4.95 -27.11 20.21
CA MET A 1 -3.80 -26.17 20.05
C MET A 1 -3.31 -26.33 18.64
N ILE A 2 -3.12 -25.25 17.90
CA ILE A 2 -2.62 -25.28 16.52
C ILE A 2 -1.12 -25.62 16.57
N GLN A 3 -0.72 -26.68 15.85
CA GLN A 3 0.68 -27.12 15.75
C GLN A 3 1.16 -27.13 14.29
N ASP A 4 0.24 -27.21 13.33
CA ASP A 4 0.52 -27.30 11.91
C ASP A 4 -0.36 -26.32 11.12
N VAL A 5 0.29 -25.44 10.35
CA VAL A 5 -0.36 -24.46 9.46
C VAL A 5 0.05 -24.73 8.02
N LEU A 6 -0.94 -24.89 7.15
CA LEU A 6 -0.73 -25.07 5.72
C LEU A 6 -1.22 -23.84 4.95
N ILE A 7 -0.33 -23.22 4.21
CA ILE A 7 -0.59 -22.00 3.42
C ILE A 7 -0.72 -22.40 1.95
N LEU A 8 -1.86 -22.09 1.34
CA LEU A 8 -2.09 -22.31 -0.08
C LEU A 8 -1.74 -21.04 -0.86
N GLY A 9 -0.61 -21.04 -1.52
CA GLY A 9 -0.11 -19.95 -2.36
C GLY A 9 1.32 -19.54 -2.01
N GLY A 10 2.24 -19.71 -2.96
CA GLY A 10 3.66 -19.38 -2.86
C GLY A 10 4.00 -17.99 -3.43
N GLY A 11 3.08 -17.05 -3.38
CA GLY A 11 3.32 -15.63 -3.70
C GLY A 11 3.75 -14.81 -2.50
N THR A 12 3.85 -13.48 -2.68
CA THR A 12 4.25 -12.53 -1.65
C THR A 12 3.44 -12.68 -0.36
N ALA A 13 2.11 -12.78 -0.46
CA ALA A 13 1.23 -12.88 0.70
C ALA A 13 1.46 -14.19 1.49
N GLY A 14 1.59 -15.32 0.80
CA GLY A 14 1.80 -16.61 1.44
C GLY A 14 3.16 -16.70 2.14
N PHE A 15 4.22 -16.25 1.49
CA PHE A 15 5.55 -16.26 2.12
C PHE A 15 5.69 -15.25 3.25
N PHE A 16 5.09 -14.06 3.17
CA PHE A 16 5.06 -13.12 4.29
C PHE A 16 4.30 -13.69 5.48
N MET A 17 3.17 -14.34 5.25
CA MET A 17 2.43 -15.02 6.32
C MET A 17 3.25 -16.15 6.94
N ALA A 18 3.89 -16.97 6.12
CA ALA A 18 4.74 -18.06 6.60
C ALA A 18 5.91 -17.54 7.45
N ALA A 19 6.61 -16.50 6.97
CA ALA A 19 7.71 -15.88 7.69
C ALA A 19 7.25 -15.24 9.01
N SER A 20 6.08 -14.56 8.99
CA SER A 20 5.48 -13.95 10.17
C SER A 20 5.19 -14.98 11.25
N LEU A 21 4.47 -16.05 10.91
CA LEU A 21 4.14 -17.12 11.84
C LEU A 21 5.41 -17.81 12.37
N LYS A 22 6.37 -18.09 11.51
CA LYS A 22 7.57 -18.83 11.90
C LYS A 22 8.53 -18.00 12.75
N THR A 23 8.61 -16.69 12.51
CA THR A 23 9.43 -15.76 13.30
C THR A 23 8.92 -15.67 14.74
N HIS A 24 7.60 -15.56 14.93
CA HIS A 24 7.01 -15.39 16.26
C HIS A 24 6.65 -16.71 16.96
N HIS A 25 6.47 -17.79 16.18
CA HIS A 25 6.16 -19.14 16.69
C HIS A 25 7.15 -20.18 16.12
N PRO A 26 8.41 -20.21 16.55
CA PRO A 26 9.45 -21.06 15.96
C PRO A 26 9.14 -22.58 16.00
N ARG A 27 8.33 -23.01 16.97
CA ARG A 27 7.93 -24.41 17.12
C ARG A 27 6.74 -24.81 16.23
N LEU A 28 6.03 -23.83 15.65
CA LEU A 28 4.90 -24.10 14.77
C LEU A 28 5.43 -24.75 13.47
N ARG A 29 4.81 -25.84 13.02
CA ARG A 29 5.04 -26.36 11.69
C ARG A 29 4.35 -25.44 10.70
N VAL A 30 5.08 -24.86 9.77
CA VAL A 30 4.52 -24.01 8.71
C VAL A 30 4.94 -24.55 7.36
N ARG A 31 3.95 -24.81 6.51
CA ARG A 31 4.13 -25.34 5.17
C ARG A 31 3.47 -24.44 4.15
N VAL A 32 4.10 -24.26 2.98
CA VAL A 32 3.57 -23.48 1.87
C VAL A 32 3.39 -24.41 0.66
N VAL A 33 2.17 -24.46 0.12
CA VAL A 33 1.89 -25.10 -1.17
C VAL A 33 2.05 -24.07 -2.27
N ARG A 34 2.99 -24.30 -3.18
CA ARG A 34 3.30 -23.43 -4.30
C ARG A 34 2.97 -24.15 -5.62
N SER A 35 2.13 -23.52 -6.45
CA SER A 35 1.86 -24.02 -7.79
C SER A 35 3.06 -23.74 -8.71
N PRO A 36 3.63 -24.74 -9.36
CA PRO A 36 4.68 -24.54 -10.36
C PRO A 36 4.16 -24.02 -11.70
N THR A 37 2.84 -24.08 -11.92
CA THR A 37 2.20 -23.69 -13.20
C THR A 37 1.66 -22.25 -13.17
N LEU A 38 1.48 -21.66 -11.98
CA LEU A 38 0.96 -20.32 -11.82
C LEU A 38 2.11 -19.33 -11.69
N GLY A 39 2.18 -18.38 -12.61
CA GLY A 39 3.14 -17.30 -12.57
C GLY A 39 2.86 -16.31 -11.42
N ILE A 40 3.89 -15.59 -11.01
CA ILE A 40 3.77 -14.48 -10.06
C ILE A 40 2.98 -13.35 -10.73
N ILE A 41 1.90 -12.91 -10.10
CA ILE A 41 1.18 -11.70 -10.51
C ILE A 41 1.99 -10.52 -9.97
N GLY A 42 2.68 -9.82 -10.86
CA GLY A 42 3.46 -8.65 -10.46
C GLY A 42 3.71 -7.72 -11.62
N VAL A 43 3.60 -6.43 -11.33
CA VAL A 43 3.80 -5.32 -12.28
C VAL A 43 4.69 -4.25 -11.65
N GLY A 44 5.54 -4.66 -10.70
CA GLY A 44 6.20 -3.78 -9.74
C GLY A 44 5.25 -3.36 -8.62
N GLU A 45 5.77 -3.27 -7.42
CA GLU A 45 5.01 -2.86 -6.24
C GLU A 45 5.56 -1.55 -5.68
N GLY A 46 4.65 -0.62 -5.38
CA GLY A 46 4.94 0.47 -4.45
C GLY A 46 4.50 0.09 -3.06
N SER A 47 5.23 0.52 -2.04
CA SER A 47 4.80 0.32 -0.66
C SER A 47 4.60 1.65 0.07
N THR A 48 3.94 1.57 1.22
CA THR A 48 3.95 2.58 2.27
C THR A 48 5.08 2.29 3.27
N THR A 49 5.19 3.10 4.30
CA THR A 49 6.15 2.89 5.41
C THR A 49 5.86 1.63 6.21
N ASP A 50 4.62 1.13 6.21
CA ASP A 50 4.19 -0.04 6.98
C ASP A 50 4.91 -1.32 6.55
N LEU A 51 5.25 -1.44 5.26
CA LEU A 51 6.01 -2.58 4.78
C LEU A 51 7.41 -2.62 5.42
N LEU A 52 8.07 -1.46 5.55
CA LEU A 52 9.41 -1.40 6.16
C LEU A 52 9.34 -1.77 7.64
N ARG A 53 8.35 -1.26 8.35
CA ARG A 53 8.07 -1.62 9.75
C ARG A 53 7.80 -3.12 9.88
N PHE A 54 7.06 -3.68 8.96
CA PHE A 54 6.78 -5.11 8.94
C PHE A 54 8.04 -5.93 8.68
N ILE A 55 8.80 -5.64 7.62
CA ILE A 55 9.99 -6.43 7.26
C ILE A 55 11.10 -6.26 8.32
N HIS A 56 11.45 -5.02 8.65
CA HIS A 56 12.61 -4.75 9.49
C HIS A 56 12.32 -4.72 10.99
N GLY A 57 11.09 -4.34 11.38
CA GLY A 57 10.64 -4.35 12.78
C GLY A 57 10.02 -5.69 13.17
N PHE A 58 8.94 -6.07 12.52
CA PHE A 58 8.15 -7.24 12.92
C PHE A 58 8.79 -8.59 12.53
N LEU A 59 9.32 -8.71 11.31
CA LEU A 59 10.05 -9.91 10.88
C LEU A 59 11.54 -9.92 11.31
N ASN A 60 12.04 -8.82 11.88
CA ASN A 60 13.43 -8.66 12.31
C ASN A 60 14.49 -8.86 11.19
N VAL A 61 14.13 -8.56 9.94
CA VAL A 61 15.08 -8.66 8.82
C VAL A 61 16.02 -7.46 8.80
N PRO A 62 17.35 -7.67 8.81
CA PRO A 62 18.30 -6.57 8.73
C PRO A 62 18.15 -5.78 7.42
N PRO A 63 18.09 -4.43 7.43
CA PRO A 63 17.97 -3.63 6.21
C PRO A 63 19.08 -3.95 5.20
N ALA A 64 20.32 -4.10 5.63
CA ALA A 64 21.45 -4.44 4.75
C ALA A 64 21.27 -5.77 4.00
N GLU A 65 20.62 -6.77 4.61
CA GLU A 65 20.30 -8.03 3.94
C GLU A 65 19.25 -7.82 2.86
N PHE A 66 18.17 -7.11 3.20
CA PHE A 66 17.06 -6.83 2.27
C PHE A 66 17.51 -5.99 1.06
N TYR A 67 18.23 -4.88 1.32
CA TYR A 67 18.73 -4.02 0.24
C TYR A 67 19.67 -4.75 -0.72
N ARG A 68 20.51 -5.66 -0.20
CA ARG A 68 21.43 -6.45 -1.04
C ARG A 68 20.68 -7.45 -1.92
N ALA A 69 19.65 -8.08 -1.39
CA ALA A 69 18.94 -9.16 -2.06
C ALA A 69 17.84 -8.65 -3.00
N VAL A 70 17.02 -7.69 -2.56
CA VAL A 70 15.81 -7.20 -3.26
C VAL A 70 16.10 -5.95 -4.09
N GLN A 71 17.12 -5.17 -3.73
CA GLN A 71 17.53 -3.94 -4.41
C GLN A 71 16.38 -2.95 -4.66
N PRO A 72 15.57 -2.62 -3.63
CA PRO A 72 14.45 -1.71 -3.79
C PRO A 72 14.95 -0.28 -4.11
N SER A 73 14.12 0.53 -4.78
CA SER A 73 14.31 1.98 -4.73
C SER A 73 13.50 2.60 -3.60
N LEU A 74 13.72 3.89 -3.37
CA LEU A 74 13.17 4.63 -2.22
C LEU A 74 11.97 5.46 -2.65
N LYS A 75 10.91 5.46 -1.83
CA LYS A 75 9.66 6.14 -2.09
C LYS A 75 9.23 6.98 -0.89
N LEU A 76 9.05 8.28 -1.06
CA LEU A 76 8.58 9.20 -0.02
C LEU A 76 7.06 9.39 -0.01
N GLY A 77 6.39 9.07 -1.12
CA GLY A 77 4.98 9.30 -1.28
C GLY A 77 4.50 9.09 -2.71
N ILE A 78 3.46 9.82 -3.08
CA ILE A 78 2.83 9.74 -4.40
C ILE A 78 2.71 11.15 -4.98
N LYS A 79 3.06 11.32 -6.25
CA LYS A 79 2.74 12.52 -7.01
C LYS A 79 1.44 12.30 -7.75
N PHE A 80 0.46 13.14 -7.50
CA PHE A 80 -0.84 13.13 -8.13
C PHE A 80 -0.97 14.18 -9.23
N LEU A 81 -1.24 13.75 -10.45
CA LEU A 81 -1.72 14.57 -11.55
C LEU A 81 -3.25 14.47 -11.55
N TRP A 82 -3.91 14.99 -10.53
CA TRP A 82 -5.29 14.69 -10.18
C TRP A 82 -6.15 15.93 -9.94
N GLY A 83 -5.60 16.98 -9.35
CA GLY A 83 -6.23 18.27 -9.16
C GLY A 83 -6.05 19.19 -10.37
N LYS A 84 -6.43 20.46 -10.24
CA LYS A 84 -6.10 21.50 -11.24
C LYS A 84 -4.60 21.61 -11.44
N GLU A 85 -3.85 21.55 -10.33
CA GLU A 85 -2.39 21.47 -10.28
C GLU A 85 -1.95 20.10 -9.81
N ASP A 86 -0.70 19.73 -10.12
CA ASP A 86 -0.05 18.54 -9.58
C ASP A 86 0.26 18.76 -8.10
N TYR A 87 0.15 17.70 -7.30
CA TYR A 87 0.51 17.76 -5.89
C TYR A 87 1.20 16.48 -5.42
N HIS A 88 1.89 16.58 -4.29
CA HIS A 88 2.55 15.46 -3.63
C HIS A 88 1.82 15.11 -2.34
N TYR A 89 1.56 13.83 -2.17
CA TYR A 89 1.10 13.25 -0.92
C TYR A 89 2.24 12.43 -0.30
N THR A 90 2.67 12.81 0.90
CA THR A 90 3.81 12.20 1.59
C THR A 90 3.35 11.23 2.68
N PHE A 91 4.21 10.28 3.02
CA PHE A 91 3.97 9.37 4.15
C PHE A 91 4.45 9.94 5.49
N SER A 92 4.84 11.22 5.53
CA SER A 92 5.53 11.79 6.69
C SER A 92 4.62 12.10 7.87
N GLY A 93 3.32 12.35 7.67
CA GLY A 93 2.40 12.82 8.69
C GLY A 93 2.88 14.12 9.37
N ALA A 94 3.70 14.92 8.67
CA ALA A 94 4.48 15.99 9.27
C ALA A 94 3.70 17.31 9.42
N LEU A 95 2.61 17.46 8.68
CA LEU A 95 1.84 18.71 8.71
C LEU A 95 1.17 18.92 10.06
N ARG A 96 0.58 17.87 10.63
CA ARG A 96 -0.02 17.91 11.97
C ARG A 96 1.00 18.30 13.04
N GLN A 97 2.14 17.61 13.09
CA GLN A 97 3.14 17.79 14.14
C GLN A 97 3.81 19.16 14.13
N LYS A 98 3.93 19.80 12.96
CA LYS A 98 4.63 21.08 12.82
C LYS A 98 3.73 22.30 13.02
N LEU A 99 2.42 22.14 12.81
CA LEU A 99 1.48 23.27 12.90
C LEU A 99 0.93 23.47 14.31
N GLU A 100 0.76 22.41 15.10
CA GLU A 100 0.33 22.51 16.51
C GLU A 100 1.27 23.36 17.36
N PRO A 101 2.62 23.18 17.32
CA PRO A 101 3.53 23.99 18.12
C PRO A 101 3.67 25.45 17.65
N SER A 102 3.37 25.75 16.38
CA SER A 102 3.55 27.09 15.80
C SER A 102 2.35 28.01 16.05
N GLY A 103 1.24 27.48 16.55
CA GLY A 103 0.00 28.23 16.70
C GLY A 103 -0.62 28.73 15.39
N LEU A 104 -0.07 28.29 14.24
CA LEU A 104 -0.63 28.61 12.93
C LEU A 104 -1.87 27.76 12.67
N PRO A 105 -3.06 28.34 12.52
CA PRO A 105 -4.26 27.59 12.20
C PRO A 105 -4.11 27.01 10.78
N ILE A 106 -3.58 25.80 10.69
CA ILE A 106 -3.48 25.01 9.46
C ILE A 106 -2.91 25.86 8.30
N GLY A 107 -1.69 26.39 8.47
CA GLY A 107 -1.04 27.30 7.52
C GLY A 107 -0.96 26.76 6.09
N PHE A 108 -0.83 25.44 5.92
CA PHE A 108 -0.86 24.78 4.60
C PHE A 108 -2.21 24.94 3.88
N ALA A 109 -3.33 25.03 4.61
CA ALA A 109 -4.65 25.24 4.04
C ALA A 109 -4.92 26.69 3.65
N CYS A 110 -4.30 27.64 4.36
CA CYS A 110 -4.47 29.06 4.16
C CYS A 110 -3.38 29.67 3.26
N GLY A 111 -2.27 28.98 3.07
CA GLY A 111 -1.06 29.49 2.39
C GLY A 111 -1.04 29.34 0.86
N GLY A 112 -2.08 28.81 0.26
CA GLY A 112 -2.32 28.79 -1.19
C GLY A 112 -1.58 27.72 -2.01
N THR A 113 -0.53 27.06 -1.51
CA THR A 113 0.17 25.98 -2.23
C THR A 113 0.65 24.89 -1.28
N LEU A 114 0.59 23.66 -1.77
CA LEU A 114 1.04 22.46 -1.05
C LEU A 114 2.47 22.03 -1.45
N ALA A 115 3.09 22.67 -2.43
CA ALA A 115 4.34 22.20 -3.06
C ALA A 115 5.54 22.14 -2.09
N ASP A 116 5.57 22.98 -1.07
CA ASP A 116 6.62 23.05 -0.05
C ASP A 116 6.02 23.14 1.37
N ALA A 117 4.85 22.53 1.55
CA ALA A 117 4.15 22.52 2.83
C ALA A 117 4.97 21.83 3.94
N ASP A 118 5.80 20.84 3.59
CA ASP A 118 6.78 20.22 4.46
C ASP A 118 8.12 19.96 3.75
N ALA A 119 9.12 19.51 4.50
CA ALA A 119 10.45 19.24 3.96
C ALA A 119 10.43 18.01 3.02
N VAL A 120 9.57 17.02 3.25
CA VAL A 120 9.46 15.80 2.42
C VAL A 120 8.81 16.15 1.08
N THR A 121 7.75 16.96 1.09
CA THR A 121 7.12 17.48 -0.14
C THR A 121 8.14 18.25 -0.99
N SER A 122 8.98 19.09 -0.34
CA SER A 122 10.04 19.84 -1.03
C SER A 122 11.12 18.91 -1.61
N LEU A 123 11.51 17.86 -0.91
CA LEU A 123 12.43 16.82 -1.42
C LEU A 123 11.82 16.11 -2.65
N MET A 124 10.56 15.69 -2.56
CA MET A 124 9.88 15.07 -3.70
C MET A 124 9.83 16.00 -4.92
N ALA A 125 9.46 17.26 -4.73
CA ALA A 125 9.41 18.25 -5.81
C ALA A 125 10.78 18.46 -6.49
N ALA A 126 11.88 18.34 -5.71
CA ALA A 126 13.24 18.43 -6.19
C ALA A 126 13.82 17.11 -6.75
N GLY A 127 13.06 16.00 -6.75
CA GLY A 127 13.56 14.67 -7.15
C GLY A 127 14.59 14.09 -6.16
N LYS A 128 14.51 14.47 -4.89
CA LYS A 128 15.44 14.08 -3.82
C LYS A 128 14.74 13.21 -2.79
N VAL A 129 15.51 12.39 -2.06
CA VAL A 129 14.94 11.46 -1.07
C VAL A 129 15.33 11.82 0.36
N PHE A 130 16.60 12.07 0.64
CA PHE A 130 17.09 12.44 1.98
C PHE A 130 18.04 13.62 1.89
N PRO A 131 18.06 14.51 2.90
CA PRO A 131 19.09 15.51 2.99
C PRO A 131 20.43 14.85 3.33
N ARG A 132 21.54 15.49 2.97
CA ARG A 132 22.87 15.08 3.44
C ARG A 132 22.96 15.32 4.94
N SER A 133 23.59 14.38 5.66
CA SER A 133 23.90 14.57 7.07
C SER A 133 24.84 15.79 7.26
N PRO A 134 24.64 16.59 8.29
CA PRO A 134 25.60 17.64 8.64
C PRO A 134 27.00 17.08 8.94
N ASP A 135 27.09 15.83 9.43
CA ASP A 135 28.31 15.21 9.93
C ASP A 135 29.11 14.45 8.84
N GLY A 136 28.74 14.57 7.56
CA GLY A 136 29.48 13.90 6.50
C GLY A 136 28.72 13.69 5.18
N PRO A 137 29.29 12.88 4.27
CA PRO A 137 28.75 12.67 2.95
C PRO A 137 27.51 11.73 2.93
N TRP A 138 27.11 11.24 4.08
CA TRP A 138 26.05 10.25 4.22
C TRP A 138 24.66 10.89 4.17
N PRO A 139 23.62 10.15 3.72
CA PRO A 139 22.24 10.61 3.84
C PRO A 139 21.76 10.60 5.28
N ALA A 140 20.98 11.59 5.69
CA ALA A 140 20.22 11.56 6.93
C ALA A 140 18.96 10.70 6.71
N VAL A 141 19.14 9.38 6.73
CA VAL A 141 18.07 8.40 6.46
C VAL A 141 16.99 8.50 7.53
N ASN A 142 15.73 8.51 7.08
CA ASN A 142 14.54 8.57 7.93
C ASN A 142 13.68 7.32 7.69
N PRO A 143 13.11 6.66 8.73
CA PRO A 143 12.27 5.48 8.58
C PRO A 143 10.91 5.75 7.91
N THR A 144 10.49 7.02 7.73
CA THR A 144 9.27 7.39 7.02
C THR A 144 9.44 7.35 5.50
N VAL A 145 9.85 6.21 4.98
CA VAL A 145 10.06 5.94 3.56
C VAL A 145 9.42 4.61 3.20
N GLY A 146 8.92 4.50 1.98
CA GLY A 146 8.47 3.26 1.37
C GLY A 146 9.47 2.74 0.34
N TYR A 147 9.12 1.64 -0.30
CA TYR A 147 9.91 1.01 -1.36
C TYR A 147 9.15 0.95 -2.68
N HIS A 148 9.90 0.99 -3.79
CA HIS A 148 9.47 0.41 -5.05
C HIS A 148 10.25 -0.90 -5.25
N ILE A 149 9.53 -1.98 -5.53
CA ILE A 149 10.06 -3.34 -5.52
C ILE A 149 9.62 -4.07 -6.80
N GLU A 150 10.50 -4.87 -7.36
CA GLU A 150 10.15 -5.87 -8.38
C GLU A 150 9.67 -7.15 -7.69
N ASN A 151 8.47 -7.60 -8.04
CA ASN A 151 7.84 -8.76 -7.41
C ASN A 151 8.68 -10.04 -7.51
N ALA A 152 9.32 -10.27 -8.66
CA ALA A 152 10.14 -11.46 -8.86
C ALA A 152 11.32 -11.50 -7.87
N GLU A 153 11.97 -10.35 -7.63
CA GLU A 153 13.08 -10.24 -6.69
C GLU A 153 12.62 -10.38 -5.23
N LEU A 154 11.47 -9.81 -4.91
CA LEU A 154 10.86 -9.96 -3.60
C LEU A 154 10.49 -11.41 -3.30
N VAL A 155 9.83 -12.11 -4.23
CA VAL A 155 9.43 -13.51 -4.02
C VAL A 155 10.65 -14.42 -3.95
N ALA A 156 11.66 -14.24 -4.80
CA ALA A 156 12.90 -15.01 -4.74
C ALA A 156 13.63 -14.83 -3.39
N TRP A 157 13.67 -13.59 -2.87
CA TRP A 157 14.21 -13.34 -1.54
C TRP A 157 13.38 -14.01 -0.44
N LEU A 158 12.04 -13.93 -0.52
CA LEU A 158 11.13 -14.55 0.44
C LEU A 158 11.27 -16.08 0.47
N GLU A 159 11.44 -16.72 -0.67
CA GLU A 159 11.73 -18.17 -0.75
C GLU A 159 13.02 -18.53 -0.02
N GLY A 160 14.11 -17.77 -0.28
CA GLY A 160 15.36 -17.95 0.42
C GLY A 160 15.26 -17.69 1.94
N HIS A 161 14.45 -16.70 2.34
CA HIS A 161 14.20 -16.39 3.74
C HIS A 161 13.35 -17.48 4.41
N ALA A 162 12.33 -17.99 3.73
CA ALA A 162 11.52 -19.12 4.20
C ALA A 162 12.37 -20.37 4.45
N ALA A 163 13.32 -20.68 3.56
CA ALA A 163 14.26 -21.79 3.74
C ALA A 163 15.12 -21.62 4.98
N LYS A 164 15.63 -20.38 5.24
CA LYS A 164 16.41 -20.08 6.48
C LYS A 164 15.59 -20.27 7.75
N LEU A 165 14.29 -20.00 7.70
CA LEU A 165 13.36 -20.19 8.82
C LEU A 165 12.90 -21.66 8.99
N GLY A 166 13.29 -22.57 8.09
CA GLY A 166 12.87 -23.97 8.11
C GLY A 166 11.39 -24.17 7.72
N ILE A 167 10.87 -23.30 6.85
CA ILE A 167 9.52 -23.44 6.27
C ILE A 167 9.60 -24.46 5.15
N GLU A 168 8.72 -25.46 5.20
CA GLU A 168 8.59 -26.49 4.18
C GLU A 168 7.80 -25.95 2.97
N VAL A 169 8.39 -25.95 1.78
CA VAL A 169 7.72 -25.56 0.54
C VAL A 169 7.41 -26.80 -0.26
N ILE A 170 6.14 -26.99 -0.61
CA ILE A 170 5.62 -28.13 -1.36
C ILE A 170 5.19 -27.62 -2.74
N ASP A 171 5.85 -28.09 -3.78
CA ASP A 171 5.44 -27.78 -5.14
C ASP A 171 4.28 -28.69 -5.56
N GLY A 172 3.16 -28.09 -5.97
CA GLY A 172 1.99 -28.83 -6.39
C GLY A 172 0.80 -27.95 -6.73
N ASP A 173 0.02 -28.40 -7.70
CA ASP A 173 -1.24 -27.74 -8.06
C ASP A 173 -2.40 -28.33 -7.24
N LEU A 174 -3.26 -27.48 -6.69
CA LEU A 174 -4.48 -27.90 -6.01
C LEU A 174 -5.42 -28.60 -6.99
N ALA A 175 -5.89 -29.79 -6.62
CA ALA A 175 -6.91 -30.55 -7.34
C ALA A 175 -8.28 -30.36 -6.71
N SER A 176 -8.38 -30.54 -5.38
CA SER A 176 -9.64 -30.40 -4.64
C SER A 176 -9.39 -30.08 -3.16
N VAL A 177 -10.44 -29.65 -2.49
CA VAL A 177 -10.44 -29.32 -1.05
C VAL A 177 -11.41 -30.27 -0.35
N GLU A 178 -10.90 -30.98 0.66
CA GLU A 178 -11.70 -31.83 1.53
C GLU A 178 -12.23 -31.00 2.70
N GLN A 179 -13.52 -31.01 2.91
CA GLN A 179 -14.16 -30.23 3.98
C GLN A 179 -15.24 -31.05 4.70
N ALA A 180 -15.39 -30.80 5.99
CA ALA A 180 -16.43 -31.38 6.82
C ALA A 180 -16.80 -30.42 7.95
N GLY A 181 -18.11 -30.30 8.25
CA GLY A 181 -18.59 -29.45 9.34
C GLY A 181 -18.26 -27.95 9.21
N GLY A 182 -18.09 -27.43 7.97
CA GLY A 182 -17.72 -26.05 7.73
C GLY A 182 -16.24 -25.72 7.93
N GLU A 183 -15.39 -26.74 8.06
CA GLU A 183 -13.92 -26.62 8.17
C GLU A 183 -13.20 -27.40 7.10
N ILE A 184 -12.01 -26.92 6.71
CA ILE A 184 -11.12 -27.64 5.80
C ILE A 184 -10.40 -28.77 6.55
N GLN A 185 -10.43 -29.98 6.00
CA GLN A 185 -9.77 -31.15 6.56
C GLN A 185 -8.43 -31.42 5.89
N ALA A 186 -8.38 -31.26 4.56
CA ALA A 186 -7.16 -31.44 3.78
C ALA A 186 -7.24 -30.76 2.42
N LEU A 187 -6.08 -30.54 1.83
CA LEU A 187 -5.90 -30.19 0.42
C LEU A 187 -5.42 -31.43 -0.34
N HIS A 188 -6.04 -31.72 -1.50
CA HIS A 188 -5.59 -32.74 -2.41
C HIS A 188 -4.88 -32.10 -3.60
N LEU A 189 -3.64 -32.51 -3.84
CA LEU A 189 -2.85 -32.01 -4.97
C LEU A 189 -3.07 -32.95 -6.19
N LYS A 190 -2.79 -32.42 -7.39
CA LYS A 190 -2.95 -33.16 -8.65
C LYS A 190 -2.04 -34.38 -8.75
N ASP A 191 -0.94 -34.42 -8.01
CA ASP A 191 -0.01 -35.55 -7.93
C ASP A 191 -0.47 -36.68 -6.97
N GLY A 192 -1.65 -36.50 -6.35
CA GLY A 192 -2.25 -37.46 -5.42
C GLY A 192 -1.89 -37.23 -3.94
N GLN A 193 -1.05 -36.26 -3.61
CA GLN A 193 -0.76 -35.97 -2.21
C GLN A 193 -2.00 -35.40 -1.49
N ARG A 194 -2.23 -35.88 -0.27
CA ARG A 194 -3.24 -35.38 0.67
C ARG A 194 -2.54 -34.65 1.82
N LEU A 195 -2.79 -33.37 1.98
CA LEU A 195 -2.15 -32.48 2.95
C LEU A 195 -3.17 -32.00 4.00
N ALA A 196 -3.15 -32.58 5.18
CA ALA A 196 -3.97 -32.15 6.31
C ALA A 196 -3.19 -31.16 7.19
N ALA A 197 -3.89 -30.29 7.92
CA ALA A 197 -3.33 -29.33 8.90
C ALA A 197 -4.38 -28.96 9.96
N ASP A 198 -3.93 -28.36 11.06
CA ASP A 198 -4.83 -27.81 12.09
C ASP A 198 -5.47 -26.47 11.65
N PHE A 199 -4.74 -25.71 10.82
CA PHE A 199 -5.14 -24.40 10.34
C PHE A 199 -4.65 -24.18 8.91
N PHE A 200 -5.44 -23.48 8.12
CA PHE A 200 -5.14 -23.19 6.72
C PHE A 200 -5.08 -21.67 6.49
N VAL A 201 -4.19 -21.26 5.60
CA VAL A 201 -4.16 -19.89 5.10
C VAL A 201 -4.44 -19.90 3.60
N ASP A 202 -5.43 -19.13 3.19
CA ASP A 202 -5.72 -18.89 1.78
C ASP A 202 -4.92 -17.69 1.28
N ALA A 203 -3.84 -17.96 0.55
CA ALA A 203 -3.02 -17.00 -0.16
C ALA A 203 -3.06 -17.25 -1.68
N SER A 204 -4.15 -17.87 -2.16
CA SER A 204 -4.32 -18.30 -3.56
C SER A 204 -4.62 -17.14 -4.54
N GLY A 205 -4.52 -15.89 -4.07
CA GLY A 205 -4.75 -14.69 -4.85
C GLY A 205 -6.22 -14.56 -5.28
N PHE A 206 -6.48 -13.96 -6.43
CA PHE A 206 -7.85 -13.75 -6.94
C PHE A 206 -8.71 -15.03 -7.07
N ARG A 207 -8.12 -16.20 -6.95
CA ARG A 207 -8.85 -17.47 -7.00
C ARG A 207 -9.63 -17.74 -5.73
N ALA A 208 -9.15 -17.25 -4.55
CA ALA A 208 -9.76 -17.45 -3.24
C ALA A 208 -10.26 -18.89 -3.04
N GLU A 209 -9.35 -19.86 -3.25
CA GLU A 209 -9.70 -21.30 -3.38
C GLU A 209 -10.31 -21.85 -2.08
N LEU A 210 -9.86 -21.36 -0.92
CA LEU A 210 -10.39 -21.83 0.36
C LEU A 210 -11.53 -20.94 0.86
N ILE A 211 -11.28 -19.64 1.02
CA ILE A 211 -12.26 -18.73 1.64
C ILE A 211 -13.50 -18.51 0.76
N GLY A 212 -13.28 -18.32 -0.53
CA GLY A 212 -14.35 -18.06 -1.49
C GLY A 212 -14.99 -19.34 -2.00
N LYS A 213 -14.20 -20.23 -2.68
CA LYS A 213 -14.76 -21.39 -3.37
C LYS A 213 -15.13 -22.53 -2.44
N ALA A 214 -14.23 -22.92 -1.53
CA ALA A 214 -14.52 -24.04 -0.67
C ALA A 214 -15.51 -23.69 0.45
N LEU A 215 -15.31 -22.56 1.16
CA LEU A 215 -16.16 -22.18 2.28
C LEU A 215 -17.37 -21.31 1.88
N GLY A 216 -17.45 -20.86 0.61
CA GLY A 216 -18.60 -20.10 0.11
C GLY A 216 -18.81 -18.76 0.82
N THR A 217 -17.76 -18.13 1.34
CA THR A 217 -17.86 -16.85 2.02
C THR A 217 -18.38 -15.78 1.06
N PRO A 218 -19.40 -14.99 1.43
CA PRO A 218 -19.91 -13.92 0.58
C PRO A 218 -18.84 -12.87 0.24
N PHE A 219 -18.86 -12.37 -1.00
CA PHE A 219 -18.00 -11.28 -1.45
C PHE A 219 -18.77 -9.95 -1.40
N SER A 220 -18.21 -8.96 -0.70
CA SER A 220 -18.71 -7.60 -0.61
C SER A 220 -18.03 -6.74 -1.67
N SER A 221 -18.75 -6.41 -2.73
CA SER A 221 -18.24 -5.59 -3.83
C SER A 221 -18.15 -4.12 -3.43
N TYR A 222 -17.13 -3.42 -3.94
CA TYR A 222 -16.94 -1.96 -3.82
C TYR A 222 -17.29 -1.21 -5.10
N ALA A 223 -18.03 -1.85 -6.00
CA ALA A 223 -18.35 -1.29 -7.31
C ALA A 223 -19.26 -0.04 -7.30
N ASP A 224 -19.78 0.36 -6.16
CA ASP A 224 -20.50 1.63 -5.95
C ASP A 224 -19.57 2.81 -5.61
N SER A 225 -18.32 2.52 -5.24
CA SER A 225 -17.28 3.50 -4.90
C SER A 225 -16.12 3.48 -5.88
N LEU A 226 -15.73 2.29 -6.37
CA LEU A 226 -14.56 2.04 -7.21
C LEU A 226 -15.01 1.39 -8.51
N PHE A 227 -15.18 2.19 -9.57
CA PHE A 227 -15.79 1.76 -10.84
C PHE A 227 -14.81 1.07 -11.79
N CYS A 228 -13.50 1.16 -11.55
CA CYS A 228 -12.51 0.51 -12.39
C CYS A 228 -12.51 -1.01 -12.17
N ASP A 229 -12.35 -1.76 -13.26
CA ASP A 229 -12.45 -3.22 -13.26
C ASP A 229 -11.37 -3.92 -14.09
N LYS A 230 -10.50 -3.14 -14.76
CA LYS A 230 -9.39 -3.66 -15.56
C LYS A 230 -8.15 -2.77 -15.46
N ALA A 231 -6.99 -3.35 -15.81
CA ALA A 231 -5.76 -2.60 -15.99
C ALA A 231 -4.98 -3.09 -17.21
N VAL A 232 -4.51 -2.17 -18.05
CA VAL A 232 -3.43 -2.43 -19.01
C VAL A 232 -2.11 -2.25 -18.29
N VAL A 233 -1.25 -3.27 -18.29
CA VAL A 233 0.03 -3.24 -17.57
C VAL A 233 1.20 -3.47 -18.53
N GLY A 234 2.31 -2.76 -18.29
CA GLY A 234 3.52 -2.84 -19.09
C GLY A 234 4.69 -2.15 -18.40
N GLY A 235 5.67 -1.75 -19.19
CA GLY A 235 6.85 -1.05 -18.70
C GLY A 235 8.01 -1.18 -19.67
N TRP A 236 9.16 -0.60 -19.30
CA TRP A 236 10.37 -0.63 -20.10
C TRP A 236 11.62 -0.65 -19.23
N ALA A 237 12.72 -1.12 -19.78
CA ALA A 237 14.03 -1.03 -19.13
C ALA A 237 14.42 0.45 -19.00
N ARG A 238 14.84 0.87 -17.79
CA ARG A 238 15.33 2.22 -17.55
C ARG A 238 16.60 2.47 -18.38
N THR A 239 16.68 3.63 -18.98
CA THR A 239 17.84 4.09 -19.73
C THR A 239 18.49 5.29 -19.04
N SER A 240 18.06 6.50 -19.37
CA SER A 240 18.61 7.75 -18.84
C SER A 240 17.63 8.49 -17.90
N GLU A 241 16.45 7.95 -17.67
CA GLU A 241 15.47 8.57 -16.79
C GLU A 241 15.96 8.54 -15.34
N PRO A 242 15.83 9.66 -14.58
CA PRO A 242 16.15 9.67 -13.16
C PRO A 242 15.20 8.72 -12.38
N ILE A 243 15.66 8.21 -11.26
CA ILE A 243 14.80 7.47 -10.32
C ILE A 243 14.10 8.48 -9.42
N LEU A 244 12.79 8.63 -9.59
CA LEU A 244 12.02 9.57 -8.78
C LEU A 244 11.66 8.98 -7.40
N PRO A 245 11.68 9.79 -6.33
CA PRO A 245 11.39 9.31 -4.98
C PRO A 245 9.89 9.18 -4.69
N TYR A 246 9.08 8.89 -5.69
CA TYR A 246 7.63 8.76 -5.57
C TYR A 246 7.03 7.92 -6.69
N THR A 247 5.87 7.33 -6.42
CA THR A 247 4.98 6.82 -7.47
C THR A 247 4.27 8.00 -8.13
N THR A 248 4.08 7.99 -9.44
CA THR A 248 3.19 8.95 -10.11
C THR A 248 1.84 8.31 -10.35
N ALA A 249 0.76 9.00 -9.95
CA ALA A 249 -0.62 8.66 -10.27
C ALA A 249 -1.16 9.72 -11.25
N GLU A 250 -1.36 9.33 -12.51
CA GLU A 250 -1.77 10.23 -13.59
C GLU A 250 -3.23 9.97 -13.97
N THR A 251 -4.05 11.02 -13.99
CA THR A 251 -5.44 10.95 -14.51
C THR A 251 -5.42 10.61 -16.01
N MET A 252 -6.22 9.62 -16.39
CA MET A 252 -6.47 9.17 -17.76
C MET A 252 -7.95 9.39 -18.13
N ASP A 253 -8.34 9.13 -19.37
CA ASP A 253 -9.70 9.43 -19.83
C ASP A 253 -10.78 8.61 -19.09
N ALA A 254 -10.53 7.35 -18.79
CA ALA A 254 -11.49 6.49 -18.10
C ALA A 254 -10.91 5.80 -16.85
N GLY A 255 -10.00 6.46 -16.16
CA GLY A 255 -9.32 5.94 -14.97
C GLY A 255 -8.01 6.66 -14.72
N TRP A 256 -6.96 5.93 -14.32
CA TRP A 256 -5.67 6.51 -13.94
C TRP A 256 -4.50 5.56 -14.23
N ALA A 257 -3.31 6.12 -14.43
CA ALA A 257 -2.11 5.33 -14.67
C ALA A 257 -1.08 5.54 -13.56
N TRP A 258 -0.48 4.42 -13.09
CA TRP A 258 0.66 4.48 -12.18
C TRP A 258 2.00 4.47 -12.91
N GLN A 259 3.02 5.04 -12.27
CA GLN A 259 4.43 4.83 -12.63
C GLN A 259 5.23 4.48 -11.38
N ILE A 260 5.88 3.32 -11.41
CA ILE A 260 6.71 2.79 -10.32
C ILE A 260 8.16 2.82 -10.76
N GLU A 261 9.02 3.34 -9.88
CA GLU A 261 10.41 3.70 -10.15
C GLU A 261 11.38 2.66 -9.60
N HIS A 262 11.62 1.58 -10.34
CA HIS A 262 12.68 0.64 -9.97
C HIS A 262 14.03 1.05 -10.58
N PRO A 263 15.20 0.74 -9.97
CA PRO A 263 16.51 1.12 -10.49
C PRO A 263 16.78 0.67 -11.93
N ARG A 264 16.29 -0.48 -12.34
CA ARG A 264 16.53 -1.07 -13.66
C ARG A 264 15.34 -0.96 -14.62
N ARG A 265 14.16 -0.62 -14.12
CA ARG A 265 12.93 -0.67 -14.90
C ARG A 265 11.96 0.41 -14.45
N ILE A 266 11.15 0.90 -15.37
CA ILE A 266 9.96 1.69 -15.09
C ILE A 266 8.76 0.80 -15.37
N ASN A 267 7.94 0.57 -14.33
CA ASN A 267 6.69 -0.16 -14.43
C ASN A 267 5.54 0.83 -14.54
N ARG A 268 4.67 0.61 -15.51
CA ARG A 268 3.49 1.44 -15.76
C ARG A 268 2.26 0.56 -15.88
N GLY A 269 1.11 1.12 -15.51
CA GLY A 269 -0.18 0.50 -15.82
C GLY A 269 -1.29 1.52 -15.77
N TYR A 270 -2.33 1.28 -16.55
CA TYR A 270 -3.52 2.08 -16.64
C TYR A 270 -4.71 1.29 -16.11
N VAL A 271 -5.21 1.67 -14.95
CA VAL A 271 -6.45 1.19 -14.34
C VAL A 271 -7.61 1.92 -14.99
N TYR A 272 -8.60 1.21 -15.54
CA TYR A 272 -9.70 1.82 -16.26
C TYR A 272 -11.04 1.10 -16.01
N CYS A 273 -12.11 1.82 -16.30
CA CYS A 273 -13.48 1.32 -16.23
C CYS A 273 -13.95 0.86 -17.62
N SER A 274 -14.14 -0.45 -17.79
CA SER A 274 -14.52 -1.06 -19.07
C SER A 274 -15.91 -0.64 -19.59
N LYS A 275 -16.73 0.02 -18.77
CA LYS A 275 -17.99 0.62 -19.18
C LYS A 275 -17.83 1.91 -20.00
N PHE A 276 -16.67 2.56 -19.90
CA PHE A 276 -16.42 3.88 -20.53
C PHE A 276 -15.38 3.84 -21.64
N ILE A 277 -14.55 2.80 -21.69
CA ILE A 277 -13.51 2.65 -22.70
C ILE A 277 -13.27 1.16 -22.97
N SER A 278 -13.05 0.77 -24.22
CA SER A 278 -12.70 -0.59 -24.58
C SER A 278 -11.22 -0.90 -24.24
N ASP A 279 -10.87 -2.18 -24.17
CA ASP A 279 -9.49 -2.62 -23.90
C ASP A 279 -8.52 -2.08 -24.97
N ALA A 280 -8.92 -2.04 -26.25
CA ALA A 280 -8.10 -1.54 -27.33
C ALA A 280 -7.87 -0.02 -27.26
N GLU A 281 -8.92 0.75 -26.92
CA GLU A 281 -8.80 2.20 -26.75
C GLU A 281 -7.96 2.54 -25.51
N ALA A 282 -8.14 1.83 -24.40
CA ALA A 282 -7.34 2.00 -23.19
C ALA A 282 -5.86 1.70 -23.45
N GLU A 283 -5.55 0.63 -24.21
CA GLU A 283 -4.18 0.34 -24.60
C GLU A 283 -3.61 1.40 -25.55
N ALA A 284 -4.39 1.90 -26.49
CA ALA A 284 -3.99 2.96 -27.42
C ALA A 284 -3.65 4.26 -26.67
N GLU A 285 -4.51 4.70 -25.76
CA GLU A 285 -4.25 5.86 -24.87
C GLU A 285 -2.99 5.65 -24.05
N PHE A 286 -2.87 4.47 -23.42
CA PHE A 286 -1.71 4.13 -22.60
C PHE A 286 -0.40 4.19 -23.38
N ARG A 287 -0.35 3.64 -24.61
CA ARG A 287 0.81 3.67 -25.49
C ARG A 287 1.13 5.07 -26.00
N ALA A 288 0.11 5.86 -26.33
CA ALA A 288 0.30 7.25 -26.78
C ALA A 288 1.03 8.10 -25.73
N LYS A 289 0.68 7.92 -24.45
CA LYS A 289 1.35 8.58 -23.31
C LYS A 289 2.70 7.95 -22.94
N ASN A 290 2.93 6.70 -23.29
CA ASN A 290 4.13 5.93 -22.93
C ASN A 290 4.78 5.27 -24.15
N PRO A 291 5.43 6.03 -25.05
CA PRO A 291 5.95 5.49 -26.32
C PRO A 291 7.04 4.41 -26.17
N LYS A 292 7.71 4.34 -25.01
CA LYS A 292 8.72 3.31 -24.71
C LYS A 292 8.12 1.99 -24.19
N VAL A 293 6.81 1.93 -23.93
CA VAL A 293 6.21 0.74 -23.34
C VAL A 293 6.36 -0.48 -24.28
N GLY A 294 6.88 -1.57 -23.72
CA GLY A 294 7.03 -2.84 -24.41
C GLY A 294 5.71 -3.62 -24.53
N PRO A 295 5.75 -4.94 -24.47
CA PRO A 295 4.55 -5.78 -24.44
C PRO A 295 3.63 -5.39 -23.28
N THR A 296 2.33 -5.38 -23.56
CA THR A 296 1.28 -5.09 -22.59
C THR A 296 0.38 -6.30 -22.39
N ARG A 297 -0.33 -6.32 -21.28
CA ARG A 297 -1.42 -7.28 -21.02
C ARG A 297 -2.56 -6.59 -20.27
N VAL A 298 -3.77 -7.05 -20.50
CA VAL A 298 -4.95 -6.65 -19.72
C VAL A 298 -5.13 -7.60 -18.53
N VAL A 299 -5.36 -7.03 -17.37
CA VAL A 299 -5.63 -7.76 -16.12
C VAL A 299 -7.00 -7.33 -15.61
N PRO A 300 -8.02 -8.20 -15.62
CA PRO A 300 -9.31 -7.93 -15.00
C PRO A 300 -9.23 -8.11 -13.49
N PHE A 301 -10.03 -7.34 -12.75
CA PHE A 301 -10.18 -7.47 -11.30
C PHE A 301 -11.58 -7.04 -10.85
N VAL A 302 -11.93 -7.40 -9.62
CA VAL A 302 -13.15 -6.95 -8.97
C VAL A 302 -12.76 -6.29 -7.64
N PRO A 303 -13.01 -4.97 -7.47
CA PRO A 303 -12.75 -4.31 -6.20
C PRO A 303 -13.75 -4.78 -5.14
N GLY A 304 -13.25 -5.11 -3.96
CA GLY A 304 -14.06 -5.62 -2.86
C GLY A 304 -13.27 -6.52 -1.93
N ARG A 305 -13.96 -7.09 -0.95
CA ARG A 305 -13.41 -8.06 0.00
C ARG A 305 -14.39 -9.18 0.31
N TYR A 306 -13.91 -10.27 0.82
CA TYR A 306 -14.79 -11.27 1.44
C TYR A 306 -15.37 -10.71 2.74
N ALA A 307 -16.64 -11.04 3.03
CA ALA A 307 -17.35 -10.55 4.21
C ALA A 307 -16.62 -10.95 5.50
N HIS A 308 -16.00 -12.11 5.48
CA HIS A 308 -15.17 -12.64 6.55
C HIS A 308 -13.85 -13.15 6.00
N GLN A 309 -12.72 -12.76 6.62
CA GLN A 309 -11.39 -13.26 6.29
C GLN A 309 -10.98 -14.45 7.14
N TRP A 310 -11.59 -14.63 8.30
CA TRP A 310 -11.36 -15.77 9.19
C TRP A 310 -12.64 -16.59 9.39
N VAL A 311 -12.75 -17.70 8.69
CA VAL A 311 -13.89 -18.65 8.77
C VAL A 311 -13.40 -20.00 9.22
N GLY A 312 -13.95 -20.53 10.32
CA GLY A 312 -13.55 -21.83 10.88
C GLY A 312 -12.04 -21.91 11.16
N ASN A 313 -11.36 -22.81 10.45
CA ASN A 313 -9.92 -23.00 10.52
C ASN A 313 -9.17 -22.40 9.31
N VAL A 314 -9.77 -21.43 8.61
CA VAL A 314 -9.17 -20.75 7.44
C VAL A 314 -9.06 -19.27 7.67
N PHE A 315 -7.90 -18.67 7.34
CA PHE A 315 -7.67 -17.24 7.25
C PHE A 315 -7.20 -16.86 5.84
N ALA A 316 -7.83 -15.87 5.23
CA ALA A 316 -7.42 -15.36 3.91
C ALA A 316 -6.46 -14.19 4.04
N VAL A 317 -5.49 -14.05 3.10
CA VAL A 317 -4.50 -12.98 3.09
C VAL A 317 -4.25 -12.46 1.67
N GLY A 318 -4.05 -11.16 1.55
CA GLY A 318 -3.79 -10.48 0.27
C GLY A 318 -4.98 -10.61 -0.69
N ASN A 319 -4.71 -10.85 -1.98
CA ASN A 319 -5.78 -10.90 -3.00
C ASN A 319 -6.80 -12.04 -2.80
N ALA A 320 -6.55 -13.00 -1.92
CA ALA A 320 -7.55 -13.98 -1.54
C ALA A 320 -8.54 -13.43 -0.50
N ALA A 321 -8.18 -12.39 0.23
CA ALA A 321 -9.02 -11.70 1.20
C ALA A 321 -9.86 -10.58 0.56
N GLY A 322 -9.25 -9.81 -0.34
CA GLY A 322 -9.87 -8.70 -1.03
C GLY A 322 -8.93 -8.06 -2.05
N PHE A 323 -9.44 -7.09 -2.79
CA PHE A 323 -8.65 -6.31 -3.72
C PHE A 323 -9.19 -4.90 -3.89
N VAL A 324 -8.30 -3.94 -3.93
CA VAL A 324 -8.52 -2.60 -4.46
C VAL A 324 -7.35 -2.22 -5.36
N GLU A 325 -7.58 -1.34 -6.29
CA GLU A 325 -6.51 -0.82 -7.15
C GLU A 325 -5.40 -0.12 -6.33
N PRO A 326 -4.14 -0.14 -6.80
CA PRO A 326 -2.99 0.26 -5.99
C PRO A 326 -2.75 1.80 -5.96
N LEU A 327 -3.81 2.63 -6.00
CA LEU A 327 -3.70 4.10 -6.05
C LEU A 327 -2.85 4.67 -4.90
N GLU A 328 -3.03 4.12 -3.71
CA GLU A 328 -2.29 4.50 -2.50
C GLU A 328 -1.24 3.46 -2.07
N ALA A 329 -0.85 2.57 -2.99
CA ALA A 329 0.16 1.52 -2.74
C ALA A 329 -0.19 0.60 -1.55
N THR A 330 -1.46 0.24 -1.41
CA THR A 330 -2.01 -0.44 -0.23
C THR A 330 -1.93 -1.97 -0.28
N SER A 331 -1.58 -2.59 -1.41
CA SER A 331 -1.51 -4.06 -1.53
C SER A 331 -0.59 -4.69 -0.49
N LEU A 332 0.67 -4.23 -0.43
CA LEU A 332 1.65 -4.75 0.54
C LEU A 332 1.35 -4.31 1.98
N LEU A 333 0.69 -3.16 2.17
CA LEU A 333 0.20 -2.70 3.47
C LEU A 333 -0.87 -3.67 4.01
N CYS A 334 -1.87 -4.04 3.21
CA CYS A 334 -2.89 -5.02 3.62
C CYS A 334 -2.25 -6.33 4.04
N ILE A 335 -1.37 -6.89 3.21
CA ILE A 335 -0.66 -8.15 3.53
C ILE A 335 0.11 -8.02 4.85
N ALA A 336 0.84 -6.92 5.07
CA ALA A 336 1.60 -6.70 6.30
C ALA A 336 0.71 -6.66 7.54
N HIS A 337 -0.41 -5.93 7.48
CA HIS A 337 -1.38 -5.85 8.58
C HIS A 337 -2.09 -7.18 8.84
N GLU A 338 -2.54 -7.87 7.80
CA GLU A 338 -3.19 -9.18 7.90
C GLU A 338 -2.25 -10.22 8.52
N CYS A 339 -0.98 -10.25 8.10
CA CYS A 339 0.05 -11.10 8.71
C CYS A 339 0.25 -10.79 10.19
N ARG A 340 0.33 -9.51 10.55
CA ARG A 340 0.45 -9.09 11.96
C ARG A 340 -0.79 -9.48 12.75
N PHE A 341 -1.99 -9.21 12.26
CA PHE A 341 -3.23 -9.49 12.97
C PHE A 341 -3.38 -10.98 13.29
N LEU A 342 -3.16 -11.88 12.31
CA LEU A 342 -3.20 -13.31 12.57
C LEU A 342 -2.10 -13.76 13.55
N THR A 343 -0.88 -13.27 13.38
CA THR A 343 0.24 -13.64 14.24
C THR A 343 0.01 -13.20 15.69
N ILE A 344 -0.48 -11.96 15.90
CA ILE A 344 -0.84 -11.46 17.23
C ILE A 344 -2.00 -12.28 17.81
N ALA A 345 -3.03 -12.58 17.02
CA ALA A 345 -4.15 -13.40 17.45
C ALA A 345 -3.71 -14.80 17.92
N PHE A 346 -2.72 -15.39 17.25
CA PHE A 346 -2.14 -16.68 17.66
C PHE A 346 -1.32 -16.55 18.94
N THR A 347 -0.55 -15.45 19.07
CA THR A 347 0.26 -15.18 20.26
C THR A 347 -0.65 -15.00 21.48
N GLU A 348 -1.58 -14.08 21.43
CA GLU A 348 -2.50 -13.76 22.54
C GLU A 348 -3.49 -14.90 22.83
N GLY A 349 -3.93 -15.62 21.81
CA GLY A 349 -4.81 -16.78 21.92
C GLY A 349 -4.11 -18.07 22.36
N GLY A 350 -2.77 -18.08 22.52
CA GLY A 350 -1.98 -19.28 22.88
C GLY A 350 -2.12 -20.39 21.84
N LEU A 351 -2.11 -20.06 20.57
CA LEU A 351 -2.28 -20.98 19.44
C LEU A 351 -3.60 -21.80 19.55
N ARG A 352 -4.67 -21.18 20.03
CA ARG A 352 -5.99 -21.79 20.11
C ARG A 352 -6.98 -21.08 19.18
N ARG A 353 -7.89 -21.82 18.60
CA ARG A 353 -9.02 -21.25 17.85
C ARG A 353 -10.05 -20.72 18.82
N ASN A 354 -9.99 -19.45 19.11
CA ASN A 354 -10.80 -18.72 20.06
C ASN A 354 -11.78 -17.82 19.29
N ASN A 355 -13.07 -17.94 19.53
CA ASN A 355 -14.11 -17.22 18.77
C ASN A 355 -14.00 -15.69 18.93
N SER A 356 -13.78 -15.18 20.13
CA SER A 356 -13.66 -13.74 20.35
C SER A 356 -12.41 -13.15 19.67
N MET A 357 -11.30 -13.87 19.66
CA MET A 357 -10.09 -13.48 18.96
C MET A 357 -10.31 -13.49 17.44
N ARG A 358 -10.94 -14.55 16.92
CA ARG A 358 -11.32 -14.65 15.50
C ARG A 358 -12.20 -13.48 15.09
N GLU A 359 -13.28 -13.20 15.82
CA GLU A 359 -14.21 -12.12 15.51
C GLU A 359 -13.57 -10.73 15.60
N THR A 360 -12.65 -10.53 16.54
CA THR A 360 -11.91 -9.27 16.67
C THR A 360 -10.95 -9.09 15.50
N THR A 361 -10.20 -10.13 15.15
CA THR A 361 -9.26 -10.11 14.01
C THR A 361 -9.99 -9.89 12.69
N ASP A 362 -11.11 -10.59 12.49
CA ASP A 362 -11.96 -10.45 11.30
C ASP A 362 -12.49 -9.02 11.14
N ARG A 363 -12.95 -8.39 12.24
CA ARG A 363 -13.38 -6.99 12.24
C ARG A 363 -12.24 -6.01 11.92
N LEU A 364 -11.03 -6.26 12.44
CA LEU A 364 -9.86 -5.42 12.14
C LEU A 364 -9.52 -5.49 10.65
N CYS A 365 -9.49 -6.69 10.09
CA CYS A 365 -9.27 -6.90 8.67
C CYS A 365 -10.36 -6.23 7.81
N GLY A 366 -11.63 -6.42 8.15
CA GLY A 366 -12.73 -5.79 7.41
C GLY A 366 -12.66 -4.27 7.43
N ARG A 367 -12.33 -3.66 8.57
CA ARG A 367 -12.14 -2.20 8.68
C ARG A 367 -10.99 -1.70 7.84
N LEU A 368 -9.87 -2.42 7.81
CA LEU A 368 -8.71 -2.08 6.98
C LEU A 368 -9.11 -1.91 5.51
N TRP A 369 -9.82 -2.88 4.95
CA TRP A 369 -10.29 -2.84 3.56
C TRP A 369 -11.34 -1.74 3.32
N ASP A 370 -12.29 -1.57 4.22
CA ASP A 370 -13.35 -0.57 4.09
C ASP A 370 -12.79 0.85 4.16
N GLU A 371 -11.81 1.11 5.05
CA GLU A 371 -11.12 2.40 5.16
C GLU A 371 -10.33 2.75 3.88
N ILE A 372 -9.66 1.77 3.27
CA ILE A 372 -8.97 1.99 2.00
C ILE A 372 -9.98 2.32 0.89
N ARG A 373 -11.10 1.59 0.78
CA ARG A 373 -12.19 1.93 -0.14
C ARG A 373 -12.65 3.38 0.04
N ASP A 374 -12.93 3.78 1.28
CA ASP A 374 -13.44 5.10 1.62
C ASP A 374 -12.45 6.20 1.24
N PHE A 375 -11.16 5.97 1.47
CA PHE A 375 -10.12 6.90 1.08
C PHE A 375 -9.98 7.02 -0.44
N LEU A 376 -9.97 5.90 -1.16
CA LEU A 376 -9.94 5.90 -2.62
C LEU A 376 -11.19 6.56 -3.22
N ALA A 377 -12.36 6.35 -2.62
CA ALA A 377 -13.61 6.98 -3.04
C ALA A 377 -13.51 8.52 -3.07
N VAL A 378 -12.82 9.13 -2.09
CA VAL A 378 -12.58 10.57 -2.07
C VAL A 378 -11.76 11.02 -3.29
N HIS A 379 -10.75 10.25 -3.70
CA HIS A 379 -9.97 10.56 -4.90
C HIS A 379 -10.84 10.59 -6.17
N TYR A 380 -11.65 9.58 -6.36
CA TYR A 380 -12.54 9.50 -7.53
C TYR A 380 -13.64 10.55 -7.51
N ARG A 381 -14.28 10.75 -6.37
CA ARG A 381 -15.41 11.71 -6.22
C ARG A 381 -15.00 13.14 -6.53
N PHE A 382 -13.77 13.53 -6.20
CA PHE A 382 -13.35 14.93 -6.27
C PHE A 382 -12.28 15.21 -7.33
N ASN A 383 -11.95 14.27 -8.21
CA ASN A 383 -11.03 14.54 -9.32
C ASN A 383 -11.52 15.71 -10.17
N ARG A 384 -10.63 16.69 -10.39
CA ARG A 384 -10.89 17.90 -11.19
C ARG A 384 -9.96 18.05 -12.39
N ARG A 385 -9.12 17.01 -12.65
CA ARG A 385 -8.12 17.04 -13.73
C ARG A 385 -8.72 16.85 -15.10
N ALA A 386 -9.72 15.98 -15.24
CA ALA A 386 -10.36 15.64 -16.50
C ALA A 386 -11.89 15.80 -16.43
N ASP A 387 -12.49 16.14 -17.56
CA ASP A 387 -13.94 16.26 -17.72
C ASP A 387 -14.48 15.29 -18.79
N THR A 388 -14.07 14.01 -18.68
CA THR A 388 -14.56 12.92 -19.52
C THR A 388 -15.89 12.36 -18.98
N PRO A 389 -16.61 11.54 -19.76
CA PRO A 389 -17.81 10.87 -19.27
C PRO A 389 -17.59 10.05 -18.00
N PHE A 390 -16.43 9.36 -17.90
CA PHE A 390 -16.05 8.59 -16.71
C PHE A 390 -15.90 9.50 -15.48
N TRP A 391 -15.14 10.60 -15.59
CA TRP A 391 -14.91 11.48 -14.45
C TRP A 391 -16.15 12.27 -14.03
N ARG A 392 -17.04 12.61 -14.97
CA ARG A 392 -18.36 13.15 -14.62
C ARG A 392 -19.17 12.12 -13.84
N HIS A 393 -19.20 10.88 -14.31
CA HIS A 393 -19.88 9.79 -13.60
C HIS A 393 -19.31 9.59 -12.18
N CYS A 394 -17.99 9.62 -12.00
CA CYS A 394 -17.38 9.53 -10.67
C CYS A 394 -17.83 10.66 -9.74
N ARG A 395 -17.81 11.90 -10.22
CA ARG A 395 -18.27 13.06 -9.43
C ARG A 395 -19.73 12.97 -8.99
N ASP A 396 -20.57 12.35 -9.78
CA ASP A 396 -21.99 12.28 -9.51
C ASP A 396 -22.40 11.05 -8.70
N HIS A 397 -21.71 9.91 -8.85
CA HIS A 397 -22.22 8.62 -8.41
C HIS A 397 -21.31 7.86 -7.42
N VAL A 398 -20.04 8.26 -7.20
CA VAL A 398 -19.18 7.57 -6.23
C VAL A 398 -19.79 7.67 -4.83
N ALA A 399 -20.06 6.53 -4.20
CA ALA A 399 -20.49 6.44 -2.82
C ALA A 399 -19.29 6.60 -1.88
N LEU A 400 -19.38 7.54 -0.93
CA LEU A 400 -18.28 7.85 0.01
C LEU A 400 -18.30 6.98 1.28
N HIS A 401 -19.40 6.30 1.58
CA HIS A 401 -19.57 5.45 2.75
C HIS A 401 -19.01 6.08 4.03
N GLY A 402 -18.01 5.48 4.66
CA GLY A 402 -17.41 5.98 5.89
C GLY A 402 -16.73 7.35 5.77
N ALA A 403 -16.30 7.75 4.57
CA ALA A 403 -15.74 9.08 4.33
C ALA A 403 -16.81 10.19 4.22
N GLN A 404 -18.09 9.87 4.06
CA GLN A 404 -19.17 10.85 3.84
C GLN A 404 -19.20 11.93 4.94
N ARG A 405 -19.29 11.49 6.21
CA ARG A 405 -19.33 12.40 7.37
C ARG A 405 -18.08 13.28 7.46
N LEU A 406 -16.93 12.74 7.11
CA LEU A 406 -15.66 13.45 7.13
C LEU A 406 -15.62 14.55 6.06
N VAL A 407 -16.10 14.23 4.86
CA VAL A 407 -16.19 15.20 3.75
C VAL A 407 -17.19 16.30 4.07
N GLU A 408 -18.37 15.97 4.60
CA GLU A 408 -19.38 16.96 5.05
C GLU A 408 -18.80 17.88 6.12
N PHE A 409 -18.11 17.32 7.11
CA PHE A 409 -17.43 18.10 8.14
C PHE A 409 -16.39 19.06 7.55
N TYR A 410 -15.57 18.59 6.61
CA TYR A 410 -14.60 19.42 5.90
C TYR A 410 -15.29 20.56 5.13
N GLN A 411 -16.36 20.28 4.41
CA GLN A 411 -17.08 21.28 3.62
C GLN A 411 -17.69 22.39 4.48
N GLU A 412 -18.16 22.05 5.69
CA GLU A 412 -18.69 23.04 6.62
C GLU A 412 -17.60 23.84 7.34
N ASN A 413 -16.57 23.14 7.85
CA ASN A 413 -15.63 23.70 8.82
C ASN A 413 -14.21 23.93 8.27
N GLY A 414 -13.92 23.41 7.07
CA GLY A 414 -12.55 23.34 6.55
C GLY A 414 -11.69 22.30 7.29
N PRO A 415 -10.41 22.20 6.91
CA PRO A 415 -9.49 21.26 7.54
C PRO A 415 -9.24 21.65 9.00
N THR A 416 -9.26 20.66 9.90
CA THR A 416 -8.93 20.80 11.32
C THR A 416 -8.46 19.46 11.90
N PHE A 417 -7.63 19.51 12.94
CA PHE A 417 -7.19 18.34 13.68
C PHE A 417 -7.81 18.23 15.08
N CYS A 418 -8.58 19.25 15.51
CA CYS A 418 -9.13 19.33 16.87
C CYS A 418 -10.07 18.18 17.25
N LEU A 419 -10.72 17.56 16.27
CA LEU A 419 -11.72 16.50 16.49
C LEU A 419 -11.32 15.17 15.83
N GLU A 420 -10.05 14.93 15.62
CA GLU A 420 -9.58 13.72 14.95
C GLU A 420 -10.08 12.44 15.63
N VAL A 421 -10.09 12.40 16.96
CA VAL A 421 -10.55 11.26 17.74
C VAL A 421 -12.04 10.97 17.51
N GLU A 422 -12.84 12.00 17.23
CA GLU A 422 -14.27 11.88 16.98
C GLU A 422 -14.62 11.61 15.53
N LEU A 423 -13.79 12.09 14.61
CA LEU A 423 -13.99 11.92 13.17
C LEU A 423 -13.38 10.62 12.64
N LEU A 424 -12.22 10.25 13.16
CA LEU A 424 -11.52 9.00 12.88
C LEU A 424 -11.18 8.36 14.21
N SER A 425 -11.29 7.05 14.32
CA SER A 425 -10.65 6.35 15.43
C SER A 425 -9.13 6.33 15.17
N PRO A 426 -8.28 7.04 15.94
CA PRO A 426 -6.86 7.20 15.63
C PRO A 426 -6.08 5.89 15.62
N ALA A 427 -6.55 4.90 16.40
CA ALA A 427 -5.97 3.56 16.42
C ALA A 427 -6.31 2.72 15.16
N GLN A 428 -7.07 3.26 14.24
CA GLN A 428 -7.69 2.53 13.12
C GLN A 428 -7.52 3.22 11.78
N SER A 429 -7.11 4.51 11.74
CA SER A 429 -6.94 5.23 10.47
C SER A 429 -5.51 5.12 9.96
N ILE A 430 -5.37 4.48 8.80
CA ILE A 430 -4.10 4.35 8.08
C ILE A 430 -3.67 5.70 7.51
N PHE A 431 -4.64 6.46 7.00
CA PHE A 431 -4.37 7.69 6.25
C PHE A 431 -4.44 8.95 7.12
N GLN A 432 -4.95 8.86 8.34
CA GLN A 432 -5.17 9.97 9.27
C GLN A 432 -6.00 11.10 8.64
N LEU A 433 -6.41 12.09 9.42
CA LEU A 433 -7.11 13.27 8.88
C LEU A 433 -6.25 14.06 7.89
N GLU A 434 -4.93 14.07 8.08
CA GLU A 434 -3.99 14.76 7.21
C GLU A 434 -4.11 14.28 5.76
N GLY A 435 -4.21 12.97 5.51
CA GLY A 435 -4.40 12.43 4.18
C GLY A 435 -5.67 12.95 3.51
N PHE A 436 -6.80 12.87 4.20
CA PHE A 436 -8.08 13.35 3.68
C PHE A 436 -8.06 14.86 3.40
N TRP A 437 -7.55 15.67 4.35
CA TRP A 437 -7.50 17.12 4.19
C TRP A 437 -6.59 17.56 3.04
N LEU A 438 -5.46 16.90 2.89
CA LEU A 438 -4.53 17.22 1.82
C LEU A 438 -5.15 16.96 0.44
N HIS A 439 -5.81 15.80 0.26
CA HIS A 439 -6.47 15.48 -1.01
C HIS A 439 -7.65 16.40 -1.30
N LEU A 440 -8.52 16.67 -0.33
CA LEU A 440 -9.66 17.58 -0.51
C LEU A 440 -9.21 19.00 -0.87
N LEU A 441 -8.16 19.51 -0.20
CA LEU A 441 -7.56 20.81 -0.53
C LEU A 441 -6.94 20.81 -1.92
N ALA A 442 -6.10 19.82 -2.24
CA ALA A 442 -5.41 19.73 -3.53
C ALA A 442 -6.36 19.60 -4.72
N MET A 443 -7.48 18.90 -4.54
CA MET A 443 -8.54 18.80 -5.54
C MET A 443 -9.47 20.01 -5.55
N GLY A 444 -9.25 21.02 -4.68
CA GLY A 444 -10.01 22.25 -4.64
C GLY A 444 -11.46 22.06 -4.20
N VAL A 445 -11.70 21.12 -3.28
CA VAL A 445 -13.04 20.93 -2.69
C VAL A 445 -13.35 22.18 -1.82
N PRO A 446 -14.47 22.86 -2.09
CA PRO A 446 -14.84 24.06 -1.33
C PRO A 446 -15.11 23.74 0.14
N HIS A 447 -14.78 24.69 1.03
CA HIS A 447 -15.11 24.60 2.45
C HIS A 447 -15.51 25.97 3.02
N GLY A 448 -16.30 25.95 4.10
CA GLY A 448 -16.88 27.15 4.71
C GLY A 448 -15.89 28.01 5.52
N ARG A 449 -14.66 27.55 5.75
CA ARG A 449 -13.67 28.28 6.53
C ARG A 449 -13.18 29.51 5.76
N ALA A 450 -13.38 30.66 6.36
CA ALA A 450 -13.00 31.97 5.79
C ALA A 450 -11.67 32.51 6.34
N ASP A 451 -10.99 31.76 7.21
CA ASP A 451 -9.77 32.22 7.88
C ASP A 451 -8.68 32.55 6.86
N ARG A 452 -8.09 33.72 7.07
CA ARG A 452 -6.91 34.17 6.34
C ARG A 452 -5.78 34.39 7.34
N LEU A 453 -4.59 34.03 6.90
CA LEU A 453 -3.39 34.36 7.69
C LEU A 453 -3.25 35.89 7.84
N THR A 454 -2.98 36.32 9.05
CA THR A 454 -2.52 37.72 9.28
C THR A 454 -1.18 37.91 8.57
N PRO A 455 -0.75 39.19 8.32
CA PRO A 455 0.57 39.46 7.72
C PRO A 455 1.73 38.81 8.49
N ALA A 456 1.65 38.73 9.82
CA ALA A 456 2.66 38.10 10.66
C ALA A 456 2.70 36.58 10.47
N GLU A 457 1.54 35.92 10.47
CA GLU A 457 1.40 34.47 10.20
C GLU A 457 1.83 34.12 8.77
N GLN A 458 1.51 34.97 7.79
CA GLN A 458 1.97 34.83 6.41
C GLN A 458 3.50 34.89 6.31
N ALA A 459 4.13 35.82 7.03
CA ALA A 459 5.58 35.92 7.08
C ALA A 459 6.20 34.68 7.75
N GLN A 460 5.62 34.20 8.85
CA GLN A 460 6.07 32.99 9.55
C GLN A 460 5.92 31.74 8.66
N TRP A 461 4.79 31.58 7.97
CA TRP A 461 4.57 30.50 7.03
C TRP A 461 5.56 30.53 5.87
N SER A 462 5.82 31.74 5.31
CA SER A 462 6.80 31.92 4.24
C SER A 462 8.22 31.56 4.67
N ALA A 463 8.62 31.93 5.90
CA ALA A 463 9.90 31.57 6.49
C ALA A 463 10.02 30.03 6.68
N LEU A 464 8.98 29.39 7.20
CA LEU A 464 8.95 27.92 7.37
C LEU A 464 9.11 27.22 6.02
N ARG A 465 8.39 27.62 4.99
CA ARG A 465 8.52 27.07 3.64
C ARG A 465 9.92 27.28 3.06
N ALA A 466 10.58 28.39 3.35
CA ALA A 466 11.96 28.62 2.94
C ALA A 466 12.91 27.59 3.59
N THR A 467 12.70 27.23 4.86
CA THR A 467 13.49 26.17 5.51
C THR A 467 13.27 24.79 4.87
N HIS A 468 12.04 24.49 4.47
CA HIS A 468 11.73 23.23 3.77
C HIS A 468 12.47 23.15 2.42
N ARG A 469 12.47 24.23 1.64
CA ARG A 469 13.22 24.30 0.37
C ARG A 469 14.73 24.14 0.59
N ALA A 470 15.28 24.80 1.60
CA ALA A 470 16.70 24.69 1.95
C ALA A 470 17.12 23.25 2.32
N VAL A 471 16.22 22.47 2.93
CA VAL A 471 16.43 21.02 3.13
C VAL A 471 16.54 20.30 1.81
N ALA A 472 15.64 20.58 0.87
CA ALA A 472 15.63 19.96 -0.45
C ALA A 472 16.87 20.32 -1.30
N GLU A 473 17.38 21.55 -1.21
CA GLU A 473 18.61 21.97 -1.88
C GLU A 473 19.81 21.08 -1.52
N ARG A 474 19.90 20.64 -0.27
CA ARG A 474 20.94 19.73 0.23
C ARG A 474 20.57 18.26 0.07
N GLY A 475 19.46 17.98 -0.58
CA GLY A 475 18.95 16.63 -0.79
C GLY A 475 19.85 15.81 -1.72
N MET A 476 19.86 14.50 -1.49
CA MET A 476 20.47 13.48 -2.35
C MET A 476 19.42 12.88 -3.27
N THR A 477 19.78 12.56 -4.50
CA THR A 477 18.90 11.79 -5.39
C THR A 477 18.74 10.35 -4.88
N VAL A 478 17.79 9.62 -5.45
CA VAL A 478 17.61 8.19 -5.14
C VAL A 478 18.89 7.43 -5.51
N GLU A 479 19.47 7.69 -6.68
CA GLU A 479 20.67 7.02 -7.16
C GLU A 479 21.90 7.31 -6.28
N GLU A 480 22.08 8.57 -5.85
CA GLU A 480 23.14 8.94 -4.91
C GLU A 480 22.98 8.20 -3.58
N THR A 481 21.75 8.17 -3.07
CA THR A 481 21.44 7.50 -1.81
C THR A 481 21.66 5.99 -1.91
N LEU A 482 21.14 5.33 -2.95
CA LEU A 482 21.33 3.90 -3.15
C LEU A 482 22.80 3.51 -3.24
N ARG A 483 23.65 4.32 -3.94
CA ARG A 483 25.10 4.08 -3.96
C ARG A 483 25.72 4.08 -2.57
N VAL A 484 25.26 4.97 -1.69
CA VAL A 484 25.73 4.99 -0.28
C VAL A 484 25.22 3.78 0.50
N LEU A 485 23.92 3.45 0.38
CA LEU A 485 23.32 2.32 1.12
C LEU A 485 23.98 0.95 0.75
N HIS A 486 24.54 0.87 -0.46
CA HIS A 486 25.30 -0.29 -0.93
C HIS A 486 26.82 -0.21 -0.61
N ASP A 487 27.32 0.93 -0.13
CA ASP A 487 28.74 1.09 0.24
C ASP A 487 29.06 0.20 1.46
N PRO A 488 30.10 -0.63 1.42
CA PRO A 488 30.49 -1.47 2.57
C PRO A 488 30.83 -0.69 3.85
N ARG A 489 31.11 0.60 3.76
CA ARG A 489 31.38 1.49 4.92
C ARG A 489 30.11 2.01 5.57
N TRP A 490 28.97 1.98 4.85
CA TRP A 490 27.69 2.38 5.42
C TRP A 490 27.29 1.46 6.57
N ARG A 491 26.80 2.03 7.66
CA ARG A 491 26.28 1.30 8.82
C ARG A 491 24.86 1.75 9.12
N TRP A 492 23.96 0.80 9.14
CA TRP A 492 22.61 1.03 9.59
C TRP A 492 22.60 1.23 11.10
N THR A 493 21.85 2.23 11.58
CA THR A 493 21.68 2.44 13.03
C THR A 493 20.98 1.21 13.61
N PRO A 494 21.54 0.56 14.66
CA PRO A 494 20.87 -0.53 15.32
C PRO A 494 19.47 -0.13 15.80
N GLY A 495 18.47 -0.94 15.53
CA GLY A 495 17.09 -0.66 15.91
C GLY A 495 16.36 0.41 15.10
N PHE A 496 16.93 0.89 13.99
CA PHE A 496 16.38 1.96 13.14
C PHE A 496 14.87 1.84 12.84
N TYR A 497 14.32 0.62 12.79
CA TYR A 497 12.89 0.35 12.58
C TYR A 497 12.18 -0.24 13.82
N LYS A 498 12.86 -0.39 14.97
CA LYS A 498 12.28 -1.01 16.16
C LYS A 498 11.38 -0.06 16.96
N ASP A 499 11.69 1.23 16.93
CA ASP A 499 10.97 2.24 17.72
C ASP A 499 9.71 2.76 17.04
N VAL A 500 9.25 2.06 15.99
CA VAL A 500 8.12 2.47 15.15
C VAL A 500 6.97 1.44 15.22
N VAL A 501 6.97 0.60 16.27
CA VAL A 501 5.90 -0.38 16.55
C VAL A 501 4.80 0.25 17.39
#